data_66ae9c7ede7a6a57b8441eff8fdb0378
#
_entry.id   66ae9c7ede7a6a57b8441eff8fdb0378
#
_cell.length_a   1.000
_cell.length_b   1.000
_cell.length_c   1.000
_cell.angle_alpha   90.00
_cell.angle_beta   90.00
_cell.angle_gamma   90.00
#
_symmetry.space_group_name_H-M   'P 1'
#
loop_
_entity.id
_entity.type
_entity.pdbx_description
1 polymer ?
#
loop_
_entity_poly.entity_id
_entity_poly.type
_entity_poly.pdbx_seq_one_letter_code
_entity_poly.pdbx_strand_id
1 'polypeptide(L)'
;ILLAVTGPLHGSLAPLLGLADHVVLTTDATAYVNGPGPVAAVTGTRTDPITLGGAAVHAGPSGLASLVADDPDDALDALAELLDHLPDNHLAEPPVRPPDHHDRADRRCPAAAAAVPPEPSRSYDVRDVVADVVDRGSLLEVHPHHAPNLVTAYARLDGRAVAVVANQPAVRAGTLDIAASVKGARHVQAADAFGLPIVTFVDTPGYQPGRDLEARGMIRHGAELVHAYAAATVPRLCVILRKAYGGAYIVM
;
A
#
# COMPACT_ATOMS: atom_id res chain seq x y z
N ILE A 1 1.42 -15.53 0.03
CA ILE A 1 0.05 -16.04 -0.21
C ILE A 1 -0.75 -14.94 -0.88
N LEU A 2 -1.28 -15.20 -2.10
CA LEU A 2 -2.19 -14.31 -2.81
C LEU A 2 -3.57 -14.96 -2.82
N LEU A 3 -4.62 -14.20 -2.45
CA LEU A 3 -5.99 -14.70 -2.37
C LEU A 3 -6.95 -13.83 -3.18
N ALA A 4 -7.81 -14.46 -3.99
CA ALA A 4 -8.98 -13.80 -4.56
C ALA A 4 -10.24 -14.25 -3.82
N VAL A 5 -11.12 -13.31 -3.51
CA VAL A 5 -12.43 -13.54 -2.93
C VAL A 5 -13.48 -13.07 -3.93
N THR A 6 -14.13 -14.01 -4.59
CA THR A 6 -15.07 -13.76 -5.69
C THR A 6 -16.53 -14.00 -5.29
N GLY A 7 -16.80 -14.01 -4.00
CA GLY A 7 -18.14 -14.25 -3.45
C GLY A 7 -18.15 -14.18 -1.93
N PRO A 8 -19.18 -14.72 -1.26
CA PRO A 8 -19.31 -14.66 0.18
C PRO A 8 -18.30 -15.56 0.90
N LEU A 9 -17.46 -15.00 1.77
CA LEU A 9 -16.51 -15.71 2.65
C LEU A 9 -16.81 -15.38 4.11
N HIS A 10 -17.37 -16.33 4.85
CA HIS A 10 -17.92 -16.03 6.18
C HIS A 10 -17.41 -16.98 7.26
N GLY A 11 -17.44 -16.50 8.51
CA GLY A 11 -17.18 -17.30 9.70
C GLY A 11 -15.69 -17.63 9.90
N SER A 12 -15.41 -18.88 10.26
CA SER A 12 -14.07 -19.31 10.70
C SER A 12 -12.98 -19.25 9.62
N LEU A 13 -13.34 -19.16 8.36
CA LEU A 13 -12.38 -19.01 7.26
C LEU A 13 -11.99 -17.55 6.99
N ALA A 14 -12.82 -16.58 7.38
CA ALA A 14 -12.55 -15.17 7.13
C ALA A 14 -11.21 -14.68 7.74
N PRO A 15 -10.79 -15.10 8.94
CA PRO A 15 -9.48 -14.71 9.49
C PRO A 15 -8.27 -15.14 8.64
N LEU A 16 -8.42 -16.16 7.78
CA LEU A 16 -7.34 -16.60 6.89
C LEU A 16 -6.94 -15.52 5.88
N LEU A 17 -7.86 -14.62 5.53
CA LEU A 17 -7.54 -13.47 4.66
C LEU A 17 -6.47 -12.57 5.29
N GLY A 18 -6.44 -12.49 6.63
CA GLY A 18 -5.43 -11.69 7.35
C GLY A 18 -4.02 -12.29 7.34
N LEU A 19 -3.87 -13.54 6.88
CA LEU A 19 -2.59 -14.23 6.71
C LEU A 19 -2.02 -14.09 5.30
N ALA A 20 -2.80 -13.57 4.36
CA ALA A 20 -2.36 -13.35 3.00
C ALA A 20 -1.47 -12.10 2.90
N ASP A 21 -0.51 -12.14 1.98
CA ASP A 21 0.30 -10.98 1.60
C ASP A 21 -0.56 -9.97 0.82
N HIS A 22 -1.38 -10.48 -0.10
CA HIS A 22 -2.35 -9.67 -0.84
C HIS A 22 -3.70 -10.38 -0.98
N VAL A 23 -4.75 -9.59 -0.86
CA VAL A 23 -6.14 -10.02 -1.04
C VAL A 23 -6.78 -9.16 -2.13
N VAL A 24 -7.35 -9.79 -3.14
CA VAL A 24 -8.18 -9.16 -4.17
C VAL A 24 -9.63 -9.53 -3.89
N LEU A 25 -10.52 -8.56 -3.76
CA LEU A 25 -11.95 -8.79 -3.63
C LEU A 25 -12.69 -8.34 -4.88
N THR A 26 -13.65 -9.13 -5.37
CA THR A 26 -14.60 -8.61 -6.36
C THR A 26 -15.59 -7.64 -5.71
N THR A 27 -16.16 -6.74 -6.50
CA THR A 27 -17.07 -5.70 -6.00
C THR A 27 -18.32 -6.24 -5.29
N ASP A 28 -18.76 -7.45 -5.64
CA ASP A 28 -19.88 -8.17 -5.04
C ASP A 28 -19.50 -9.11 -3.89
N ALA A 29 -18.19 -9.32 -3.67
CA ALA A 29 -17.70 -10.17 -2.59
C ALA A 29 -17.95 -9.58 -1.20
N THR A 30 -18.16 -10.46 -0.24
CA THR A 30 -18.30 -10.10 1.17
C THR A 30 -17.47 -11.02 2.05
N ALA A 31 -16.79 -10.45 3.06
CA ALA A 31 -16.03 -11.20 4.05
C ALA A 31 -16.31 -10.67 5.46
N TYR A 32 -16.64 -11.56 6.39
CA TYR A 32 -16.82 -11.19 7.81
C TYR A 32 -16.78 -12.42 8.72
N VAL A 33 -16.35 -12.23 9.95
CA VAL A 33 -16.33 -13.30 10.96
C VAL A 33 -17.74 -13.58 11.46
N ASN A 34 -18.47 -12.53 11.86
CA ASN A 34 -19.84 -12.63 12.34
C ASN A 34 -20.78 -11.95 11.35
N GLY A 35 -21.78 -12.68 10.89
CA GLY A 35 -22.76 -12.19 9.92
C GLY A 35 -23.77 -11.18 10.50
N PRO A 36 -24.62 -10.59 9.62
CA PRO A 36 -25.60 -9.58 10.02
C PRO A 36 -26.54 -10.01 11.15
N GLY A 37 -26.96 -11.27 11.20
CA GLY A 37 -27.85 -11.79 12.24
C GLY A 37 -27.22 -11.75 13.64
N PRO A 38 -26.07 -12.41 13.87
CA PRO A 38 -25.33 -12.31 15.13
C PRO A 38 -24.98 -10.88 15.54
N VAL A 39 -24.57 -10.02 14.59
CA VAL A 39 -24.27 -8.60 14.86
C VAL A 39 -25.53 -7.89 15.37
N ALA A 40 -26.67 -8.06 14.71
CA ALA A 40 -27.92 -7.45 15.16
C ALA A 40 -28.38 -7.98 16.55
N ALA A 41 -28.18 -9.26 16.83
CA ALA A 41 -28.54 -9.85 18.10
C ALA A 41 -27.73 -9.27 19.27
N VAL A 42 -26.45 -8.97 19.06
CA VAL A 42 -25.57 -8.44 20.12
C VAL A 42 -25.64 -6.91 20.23
N THR A 43 -25.69 -6.21 19.11
CA THR A 43 -25.60 -4.74 19.09
C THR A 43 -26.94 -4.03 19.03
N GLY A 44 -28.02 -4.75 18.72
CA GLY A 44 -29.34 -4.18 18.44
C GLY A 44 -29.43 -3.45 17.08
N THR A 45 -28.34 -3.37 16.33
CA THR A 45 -28.26 -2.65 15.04
C THR A 45 -28.35 -3.62 13.88
N ARG A 46 -29.33 -3.42 12.98
CA ARG A 46 -29.43 -4.19 11.74
C ARG A 46 -28.45 -3.66 10.71
N THR A 47 -27.80 -4.57 10.00
CA THR A 47 -26.90 -4.27 8.87
C THR A 47 -27.15 -5.32 7.77
N ASP A 48 -26.71 -5.01 6.57
CA ASP A 48 -26.69 -5.94 5.44
C ASP A 48 -25.26 -6.48 5.20
N PRO A 49 -25.08 -7.54 4.42
CA PRO A 49 -23.76 -8.12 4.14
C PRO A 49 -22.75 -7.16 3.53
N ILE A 50 -23.17 -6.30 2.59
CA ILE A 50 -22.28 -5.38 1.88
C ILE A 50 -21.82 -4.26 2.82
N THR A 51 -22.72 -3.68 3.59
CA THR A 51 -22.39 -2.66 4.60
C THR A 51 -21.50 -3.23 5.70
N LEU A 52 -21.67 -4.50 6.06
CA LEU A 52 -20.90 -5.14 7.12
C LEU A 52 -19.47 -5.50 6.71
N GLY A 53 -19.31 -6.07 5.51
CA GLY A 53 -18.01 -6.60 5.07
C GLY A 53 -17.91 -6.75 3.55
N GLY A 54 -18.44 -5.79 2.78
CA GLY A 54 -18.26 -5.72 1.33
C GLY A 54 -16.89 -5.16 0.95
N ALA A 55 -16.59 -5.20 -0.35
CA ALA A 55 -15.30 -4.75 -0.90
C ALA A 55 -14.90 -3.35 -0.46
N ALA A 56 -15.83 -2.38 -0.43
CA ALA A 56 -15.56 -1.01 0.01
C ALA A 56 -15.11 -0.93 1.48
N VAL A 57 -15.64 -1.78 2.36
CA VAL A 57 -15.23 -1.85 3.78
C VAL A 57 -13.79 -2.36 3.88
N HIS A 58 -13.46 -3.38 3.09
CA HIS A 58 -12.15 -4.01 3.14
C HIS A 58 -11.07 -3.26 2.37
N ALA A 59 -11.42 -2.58 1.30
CA ALA A 59 -10.49 -1.70 0.59
C ALA A 59 -10.18 -0.41 1.35
N GLY A 60 -11.15 0.15 2.08
CA GLY A 60 -11.00 1.42 2.80
C GLY A 60 -10.75 1.24 4.30
N PRO A 61 -11.80 1.18 5.14
CA PRO A 61 -11.68 1.21 6.60
C PRO A 61 -10.79 0.11 7.18
N SER A 62 -10.95 -1.14 6.76
CA SER A 62 -10.19 -2.26 7.33
C SER A 62 -8.80 -2.45 6.73
N GLY A 63 -8.59 -2.02 5.46
CA GLY A 63 -7.33 -2.20 4.77
C GLY A 63 -6.96 -3.66 4.48
N LEU A 64 -7.93 -4.57 4.50
CA LEU A 64 -7.69 -5.99 4.22
C LEU A 64 -7.47 -6.25 2.72
N ALA A 65 -8.28 -5.61 1.86
CA ALA A 65 -8.17 -5.78 0.43
C ALA A 65 -7.06 -4.90 -0.14
N SER A 66 -6.10 -5.53 -0.79
CA SER A 66 -5.03 -4.84 -1.52
C SER A 66 -5.54 -4.21 -2.81
N LEU A 67 -6.45 -4.90 -3.49
CA LEU A 67 -7.07 -4.50 -4.75
C LEU A 67 -8.55 -4.88 -4.76
N VAL A 68 -9.34 -4.18 -5.57
CA VAL A 68 -10.75 -4.51 -5.86
C VAL A 68 -10.86 -4.72 -7.35
N ALA A 69 -11.50 -5.81 -7.75
CA ALA A 69 -11.75 -6.21 -9.13
C ALA A 69 -13.25 -6.13 -9.45
N ASP A 70 -13.61 -5.91 -10.69
CA ASP A 70 -15.03 -5.83 -11.08
C ASP A 70 -15.68 -7.20 -11.08
N ASP A 71 -14.95 -8.22 -11.51
CA ASP A 71 -15.41 -9.61 -11.60
C ASP A 71 -14.29 -10.63 -11.33
N PRO A 72 -14.56 -11.95 -11.35
CA PRO A 72 -13.56 -12.99 -11.10
C PRO A 72 -12.40 -13.01 -12.11
N ASP A 73 -12.62 -12.68 -13.37
CA ASP A 73 -11.57 -12.68 -14.40
C ASP A 73 -10.62 -11.51 -14.16
N ASP A 74 -11.14 -10.32 -13.88
CA ASP A 74 -10.35 -9.17 -13.44
C ASP A 74 -9.55 -9.46 -12.15
N ALA A 75 -10.14 -10.24 -11.23
CA ALA A 75 -9.43 -10.63 -10.01
C ALA A 75 -8.23 -11.54 -10.30
N LEU A 76 -8.36 -12.44 -11.28
CA LEU A 76 -7.25 -13.30 -11.72
C LEU A 76 -6.17 -12.47 -12.43
N ASP A 77 -6.55 -11.51 -13.25
CA ASP A 77 -5.62 -10.60 -13.92
C ASP A 77 -4.85 -9.75 -12.90
N ALA A 78 -5.53 -9.24 -11.87
CA ALA A 78 -4.89 -8.51 -10.77
C ALA A 78 -3.90 -9.38 -9.98
N LEU A 79 -4.22 -10.67 -9.75
CA LEU A 79 -3.29 -11.61 -9.13
C LEU A 79 -2.09 -11.90 -10.03
N ALA A 80 -2.30 -12.05 -11.34
CA ALA A 80 -1.23 -12.25 -12.30
C ALA A 80 -0.29 -11.04 -12.36
N GLU A 81 -0.82 -9.83 -12.32
CA GLU A 81 -0.04 -8.59 -12.27
C GLU A 81 0.78 -8.47 -10.97
N LEU A 82 0.21 -8.85 -9.82
CA LEU A 82 0.95 -8.94 -8.57
C LEU A 82 2.10 -9.95 -8.65
N LEU A 83 1.81 -11.17 -9.16
CA LEU A 83 2.82 -12.22 -9.34
C LEU A 83 3.96 -11.80 -10.25
N ASP A 84 3.67 -10.97 -11.25
CA ASP A 84 4.67 -10.45 -12.19
C ASP A 84 5.79 -9.63 -11.51
N HIS A 85 5.50 -9.05 -10.34
CA HIS A 85 6.47 -8.29 -9.54
C HIS A 85 7.18 -9.14 -8.47
N LEU A 86 6.69 -10.34 -8.18
CA LEU A 86 7.18 -11.16 -7.08
C LEU A 86 8.08 -12.31 -7.58
N PRO A 87 9.08 -12.75 -6.81
CA PRO A 87 9.88 -13.91 -7.16
C PRO A 87 9.07 -15.20 -7.02
N ASP A 88 9.49 -16.27 -7.70
CA ASP A 88 8.85 -17.59 -7.63
C ASP A 88 8.84 -18.18 -6.21
N ASN A 89 9.84 -17.83 -5.41
CA ASN A 89 9.96 -18.21 -4.00
C ASN A 89 10.98 -17.32 -3.29
N HIS A 90 11.09 -17.44 -1.97
CA HIS A 90 11.98 -16.61 -1.14
C HIS A 90 13.49 -16.78 -1.38
N LEU A 91 13.92 -17.79 -2.16
CA LEU A 91 15.31 -18.01 -2.55
C LEU A 91 15.61 -17.52 -3.97
N ALA A 92 14.58 -17.18 -4.74
CA ALA A 92 14.73 -16.68 -6.08
C ALA A 92 15.01 -15.17 -6.07
N GLU A 93 15.78 -14.71 -7.05
CA GLU A 93 15.95 -13.27 -7.28
C GLU A 93 14.63 -12.64 -7.75
N PRO A 94 14.37 -11.38 -7.42
CA PRO A 94 13.24 -10.64 -7.95
C PRO A 94 13.22 -10.67 -9.48
N PRO A 95 12.04 -10.75 -10.11
CA PRO A 95 11.95 -10.85 -11.56
C PRO A 95 12.50 -9.62 -12.25
N VAL A 96 13.24 -9.83 -13.34
CA VAL A 96 13.76 -8.77 -14.20
C VAL A 96 13.07 -8.86 -15.56
N ARG A 97 12.42 -7.79 -15.99
CA ARG A 97 11.85 -7.65 -17.33
C ARG A 97 12.56 -6.52 -18.04
N PRO A 98 13.10 -6.72 -19.25
CA PRO A 98 13.72 -5.64 -19.98
C PRO A 98 12.74 -4.47 -20.12
N PRO A 99 13.13 -3.25 -19.78
CA PRO A 99 12.29 -2.08 -20.02
C PRO A 99 12.11 -1.87 -21.53
N ASP A 100 11.11 -1.08 -21.92
CA ASP A 100 10.98 -0.62 -23.28
C ASP A 100 12.30 0.08 -23.70
N HIS A 101 12.78 -0.21 -24.91
CA HIS A 101 14.04 0.36 -25.46
C HIS A 101 14.05 1.90 -25.51
N HIS A 102 12.88 2.54 -25.40
CA HIS A 102 12.74 3.99 -25.24
C HIS A 102 12.72 4.45 -23.78
N ASP A 103 12.64 3.53 -22.81
CA ASP A 103 12.59 3.83 -21.37
C ASP A 103 13.94 3.53 -20.71
N ARG A 104 14.91 4.39 -20.98
CA ARG A 104 16.28 4.21 -20.51
C ARG A 104 16.44 4.61 -19.04
N ALA A 105 17.26 3.87 -18.30
CA ALA A 105 17.58 4.15 -16.90
C ALA A 105 18.21 5.55 -16.66
N ASP A 106 18.87 6.12 -17.69
CA ASP A 106 19.52 7.43 -17.62
C ASP A 106 18.64 8.59 -18.13
N ARG A 107 17.34 8.35 -18.41
CA ARG A 107 16.43 9.39 -18.87
C ARG A 107 16.15 10.42 -17.79
N ARG A 108 15.85 11.64 -18.21
CA ARG A 108 15.35 12.67 -17.31
C ARG A 108 13.87 12.43 -17.00
N CYS A 109 13.43 12.86 -15.79
CA CYS A 109 12.05 12.79 -15.32
C CYS A 109 11.43 14.21 -15.24
N PRO A 110 11.09 14.83 -16.40
CA PRO A 110 10.60 16.20 -16.42
C PRO A 110 9.22 16.36 -15.82
N ALA A 111 8.35 15.34 -15.91
CA ALA A 111 7.02 15.38 -15.32
C ALA A 111 7.12 15.33 -13.78
N ALA A 112 8.01 14.51 -13.24
CA ALA A 112 8.28 14.49 -11.80
C ALA A 112 8.79 15.85 -11.29
N ALA A 113 9.71 16.47 -12.03
CA ALA A 113 10.23 17.79 -11.67
C ALA A 113 9.15 18.88 -11.73
N ALA A 114 8.21 18.80 -12.69
CA ALA A 114 7.11 19.75 -12.83
C ALA A 114 5.98 19.52 -11.81
N ALA A 115 5.77 18.27 -11.38
CA ALA A 115 4.72 17.91 -10.44
C ALA A 115 4.98 18.47 -9.03
N VAL A 116 6.24 18.57 -8.59
CA VAL A 116 6.59 19.04 -7.25
C VAL A 116 6.63 20.57 -7.22
N PRO A 117 5.64 21.25 -6.60
CA PRO A 117 5.63 22.71 -6.54
C PRO A 117 6.73 23.22 -5.59
N PRO A 118 7.36 24.36 -5.90
CA PRO A 118 8.38 24.95 -5.06
C PRO A 118 7.81 25.46 -3.72
N GLU A 119 6.52 25.85 -3.69
CA GLU A 119 5.89 26.35 -2.48
C GLU A 119 5.49 25.18 -1.55
N PRO A 120 5.99 25.16 -0.30
CA PRO A 120 5.72 24.07 0.66
C PRO A 120 4.24 23.88 1.01
N SER A 121 3.42 24.92 0.87
CA SER A 121 1.98 24.89 1.16
C SER A 121 1.12 24.28 0.05
N ARG A 122 1.62 24.20 -1.18
CA ARG A 122 0.89 23.58 -2.29
C ARG A 122 0.99 22.06 -2.22
N SER A 123 -0.12 21.40 -2.43
CA SER A 123 -0.19 19.94 -2.54
C SER A 123 -0.01 19.51 -4.00
N TYR A 124 0.39 18.26 -4.18
CA TYR A 124 0.47 17.57 -5.47
C TYR A 124 0.25 16.07 -5.25
N ASP A 125 -0.04 15.34 -6.31
CA ASP A 125 -0.13 13.88 -6.24
C ASP A 125 1.26 13.27 -6.44
N VAL A 126 1.74 12.51 -5.45
CA VAL A 126 3.05 11.86 -5.53
C VAL A 126 3.09 10.75 -6.58
N ARG A 127 1.93 10.22 -6.98
CA ARG A 127 1.85 9.21 -8.04
C ARG A 127 2.40 9.72 -9.37
N ASP A 128 2.18 11.00 -9.68
CA ASP A 128 2.72 11.63 -10.90
C ASP A 128 4.26 11.65 -10.88
N VAL A 129 4.85 11.85 -9.69
CA VAL A 129 6.31 11.80 -9.51
C VAL A 129 6.82 10.37 -9.67
N VAL A 130 6.19 9.43 -8.97
CA VAL A 130 6.61 8.02 -8.99
C VAL A 130 6.48 7.45 -10.40
N ALA A 131 5.36 7.68 -11.07
CA ALA A 131 5.11 7.16 -12.43
C ALA A 131 6.12 7.68 -13.48
N ASP A 132 6.65 8.90 -13.29
CA ASP A 132 7.70 9.42 -14.19
C ASP A 132 9.11 8.91 -13.83
N VAL A 133 9.32 8.44 -12.59
CA VAL A 133 10.63 7.91 -12.15
C VAL A 133 10.79 6.43 -12.46
N VAL A 134 9.75 5.63 -12.22
CA VAL A 134 9.78 4.18 -12.48
C VAL A 134 9.61 3.87 -13.96
N ASP A 135 9.84 2.62 -14.36
CA ASP A 135 9.63 2.19 -15.73
C ASP A 135 8.16 2.42 -16.13
N ARG A 136 7.95 2.94 -17.33
CA ARG A 136 6.61 3.35 -17.79
C ARG A 136 5.61 2.22 -17.75
N GLY A 137 4.46 2.48 -17.12
CA GLY A 137 3.38 1.51 -17.01
C GLY A 137 3.62 0.38 -16.01
N SER A 138 4.72 0.43 -15.25
CA SER A 138 5.04 -0.62 -14.26
C SER A 138 4.48 -0.35 -12.85
N LEU A 139 3.90 0.81 -12.60
CA LEU A 139 3.42 1.19 -11.28
C LEU A 139 2.09 0.48 -10.95
N LEU A 140 2.12 -0.43 -10.00
CA LEU A 140 0.97 -1.12 -9.45
C LEU A 140 0.74 -0.68 -7.99
N GLU A 141 -0.18 0.25 -7.77
CA GLU A 141 -0.52 0.69 -6.41
C GLU A 141 -1.35 -0.36 -5.70
N VAL A 142 -0.96 -0.72 -4.47
CA VAL A 142 -1.71 -1.61 -3.58
C VAL A 142 -2.30 -0.83 -2.41
N HIS A 143 -3.49 -1.21 -1.96
CA HIS A 143 -4.27 -0.51 -0.92
C HIS A 143 -4.53 0.98 -1.22
N PRO A 144 -4.96 1.37 -2.45
CA PRO A 144 -5.11 2.78 -2.82
C PRO A 144 -6.15 3.53 -1.97
N HIS A 145 -7.15 2.82 -1.44
CA HIS A 145 -8.24 3.40 -0.64
C HIS A 145 -8.00 3.34 0.88
N HIS A 146 -7.03 2.53 1.34
CA HIS A 146 -6.65 2.46 2.74
C HIS A 146 -5.48 3.39 3.05
N ALA A 147 -5.61 4.23 4.08
CA ALA A 147 -4.58 5.21 4.46
C ALA A 147 -3.97 5.94 3.23
N PRO A 148 -4.79 6.67 2.44
CA PRO A 148 -4.34 7.24 1.17
C PRO A 148 -3.31 8.37 1.32
N ASN A 149 -2.98 8.78 2.54
CA ASN A 149 -1.87 9.67 2.88
C ASN A 149 -0.48 9.01 2.74
N LEU A 150 -0.44 7.69 2.52
CA LEU A 150 0.75 6.93 2.17
C LEU A 150 0.43 6.04 0.96
N VAL A 151 1.18 6.20 -0.12
CA VAL A 151 1.14 5.32 -1.29
C VAL A 151 2.07 4.13 -1.05
N THR A 152 1.58 2.92 -1.31
CA THR A 152 2.36 1.69 -1.36
C THR A 152 2.12 1.04 -2.71
N ALA A 153 3.20 0.64 -3.39
CA ALA A 153 3.10 0.10 -4.74
C ALA A 153 4.24 -0.88 -5.05
N TYR A 154 4.06 -1.68 -6.07
CA TYR A 154 5.14 -2.34 -6.79
C TYR A 154 5.41 -1.59 -8.09
N ALA A 155 6.64 -1.63 -8.55
CA ALA A 155 7.05 -0.99 -9.79
C ALA A 155 8.31 -1.66 -10.34
N ARG A 156 8.86 -1.12 -11.43
CA ARG A 156 10.16 -1.54 -11.96
C ARG A 156 11.09 -0.34 -12.13
N LEU A 157 12.37 -0.59 -11.94
CA LEU A 157 13.45 0.33 -12.25
C LEU A 157 14.49 -0.41 -13.08
N ASP A 158 14.67 0.01 -14.33
CA ASP A 158 15.53 -0.67 -15.31
C ASP A 158 15.19 -2.17 -15.41
N GLY A 159 13.89 -2.47 -15.46
CA GLY A 159 13.33 -3.81 -15.53
C GLY A 159 13.29 -4.59 -14.20
N ARG A 160 13.95 -4.13 -13.15
CA ARG A 160 13.99 -4.81 -11.85
C ARG A 160 12.80 -4.45 -11.00
N ALA A 161 12.11 -5.46 -10.47
CA ALA A 161 11.00 -5.25 -9.56
C ALA A 161 11.47 -4.58 -8.26
N VAL A 162 10.72 -3.58 -7.80
CA VAL A 162 10.97 -2.81 -6.57
C VAL A 162 9.65 -2.56 -5.83
N ALA A 163 9.72 -2.40 -4.52
CA ALA A 163 8.62 -1.89 -3.73
C ALA A 163 8.74 -0.38 -3.54
N VAL A 164 7.64 0.33 -3.64
CA VAL A 164 7.57 1.79 -3.50
C VAL A 164 6.76 2.15 -2.25
N VAL A 165 7.30 3.07 -1.45
CA VAL A 165 6.59 3.72 -0.34
C VAL A 165 6.71 5.23 -0.52
N ALA A 166 5.59 5.95 -0.61
CA ALA A 166 5.63 7.39 -0.84
C ALA A 166 4.63 8.15 0.03
N ASN A 167 5.05 9.25 0.66
CA ASN A 167 4.10 10.16 1.29
C ASN A 167 3.23 10.81 0.21
N GLN A 168 1.92 10.94 0.47
CA GLN A 168 0.97 11.57 -0.45
C GLN A 168 0.58 12.98 0.03
N PRO A 169 1.24 14.04 -0.47
CA PRO A 169 0.97 15.40 -0.02
C PRO A 169 -0.45 15.91 -0.31
N ALA A 170 -1.13 15.32 -1.31
CA ALA A 170 -2.52 15.65 -1.62
C ALA A 170 -3.49 15.22 -0.52
N VAL A 171 -3.09 14.26 0.34
CA VAL A 171 -3.91 13.75 1.43
C VAL A 171 -3.23 14.04 2.76
N ARG A 172 -3.88 14.83 3.62
CA ARG A 172 -3.35 15.20 4.95
C ARG A 172 -1.89 15.69 4.91
N ALA A 173 -1.49 16.37 3.83
CA ALA A 173 -0.14 16.86 3.60
C ALA A 173 0.99 15.79 3.68
N GLY A 174 0.66 14.52 3.53
CA GLY A 174 1.62 13.41 3.63
C GLY A 174 2.02 13.03 5.07
N THR A 175 1.25 13.46 6.08
CA THR A 175 1.51 13.07 7.49
C THR A 175 1.30 11.57 7.68
N LEU A 176 2.05 10.97 8.61
CA LEU A 176 1.86 9.58 9.02
C LEU A 176 0.87 9.51 10.19
N ASP A 177 -0.22 8.79 10.02
CA ASP A 177 -1.13 8.38 11.09
C ASP A 177 -0.96 6.88 11.40
N ILE A 178 -1.81 6.33 12.27
CA ILE A 178 -1.76 4.92 12.67
C ILE A 178 -1.93 4.00 11.45
N ALA A 179 -2.94 4.27 10.63
CA ALA A 179 -3.24 3.44 9.47
C ALA A 179 -2.11 3.46 8.43
N ALA A 180 -1.54 4.64 8.15
CA ALA A 180 -0.40 4.79 7.24
C ALA A 180 0.85 4.08 7.79
N SER A 181 1.10 4.15 9.10
CA SER A 181 2.24 3.47 9.73
C SER A 181 2.12 1.95 9.62
N VAL A 182 0.94 1.39 9.89
CA VAL A 182 0.68 -0.06 9.76
C VAL A 182 0.74 -0.51 8.29
N LYS A 183 0.12 0.25 7.38
CA LYS A 183 0.17 -0.02 5.93
C LYS A 183 1.61 -0.05 5.42
N GLY A 184 2.39 0.98 5.74
CA GLY A 184 3.79 1.09 5.35
C GLY A 184 4.64 -0.04 5.93
N ALA A 185 4.47 -0.35 7.22
CA ALA A 185 5.20 -1.43 7.88
C ALA A 185 4.96 -2.79 7.21
N ARG A 186 3.70 -3.13 6.93
CA ARG A 186 3.35 -4.38 6.23
C ARG A 186 3.95 -4.45 4.83
N HIS A 187 3.90 -3.35 4.08
CA HIS A 187 4.46 -3.31 2.72
C HIS A 187 5.98 -3.46 2.71
N VAL A 188 6.68 -2.79 3.64
CA VAL A 188 8.14 -2.93 3.82
C VAL A 188 8.52 -4.35 4.22
N GLN A 189 7.78 -4.97 5.14
CA GLN A 189 8.01 -6.36 5.55
C GLN A 189 7.76 -7.36 4.40
N ALA A 190 6.71 -7.16 3.61
CA ALA A 190 6.45 -7.98 2.42
C ALA A 190 7.57 -7.81 1.38
N ALA A 191 8.01 -6.58 1.12
CA ALA A 191 9.12 -6.31 0.21
C ALA A 191 10.40 -7.03 0.65
N ASP A 192 10.74 -6.97 1.94
CA ASP A 192 11.92 -7.67 2.48
C ASP A 192 11.78 -9.19 2.37
N ALA A 193 10.59 -9.74 2.68
CA ALA A 193 10.33 -11.18 2.57
C ALA A 193 10.42 -11.70 1.13
N PHE A 194 10.11 -10.87 0.14
CA PHE A 194 10.22 -11.18 -1.29
C PHE A 194 11.56 -10.75 -1.91
N GLY A 195 12.49 -10.21 -1.14
CA GLY A 195 13.79 -9.76 -1.64
C GLY A 195 13.73 -8.53 -2.55
N LEU A 196 12.64 -7.75 -2.51
CA LEU A 196 12.45 -6.57 -3.35
C LEU A 196 13.18 -5.35 -2.75
N PRO A 197 14.04 -4.66 -3.52
CA PRO A 197 14.56 -3.36 -3.09
C PRO A 197 13.43 -2.37 -2.82
N ILE A 198 13.61 -1.50 -1.83
CA ILE A 198 12.60 -0.53 -1.40
C ILE A 198 13.02 0.87 -1.85
N VAL A 199 12.14 1.56 -2.56
CA VAL A 199 12.31 2.96 -2.95
C VAL A 199 11.29 3.81 -2.20
N THR A 200 11.79 4.70 -1.36
CA THR A 200 10.97 5.57 -0.53
C THR A 200 11.02 7.00 -1.05
N PHE A 201 9.86 7.61 -1.30
CA PHE A 201 9.72 9.02 -1.66
C PHE A 201 9.17 9.80 -0.47
N VAL A 202 9.95 10.75 0.03
CA VAL A 202 9.62 11.49 1.25
C VAL A 202 9.17 12.92 0.92
N ASP A 203 7.94 13.23 1.31
CA ASP A 203 7.42 14.59 1.46
C ASP A 203 6.43 14.63 2.63
N THR A 204 6.95 14.71 3.85
CA THR A 204 6.13 14.66 5.06
C THR A 204 6.49 15.78 6.05
N PRO A 205 5.49 16.43 6.67
CA PRO A 205 5.71 17.36 7.77
C PRO A 205 5.86 16.65 9.13
N GLY A 206 5.67 15.33 9.21
CA GLY A 206 5.76 14.58 10.46
C GLY A 206 4.61 13.60 10.68
N TYR A 207 4.50 13.11 11.91
CA TYR A 207 3.33 12.36 12.36
C TYR A 207 2.12 13.27 12.53
N GLN A 208 0.92 12.73 12.27
CA GLN A 208 -0.30 13.50 12.46
C GLN A 208 -0.57 13.72 13.95
N PRO A 209 -0.66 14.98 14.41
CA PRO A 209 -0.96 15.26 15.80
C PRO A 209 -2.43 15.00 16.11
N GLY A 210 -2.73 14.48 17.31
CA GLY A 210 -4.11 14.27 17.73
C GLY A 210 -4.19 13.49 19.04
N ARG A 211 -4.96 14.02 20.01
CA ARG A 211 -5.18 13.34 21.29
C ARG A 211 -5.76 11.93 21.11
N ASP A 212 -6.70 11.75 20.16
CA ASP A 212 -7.28 10.45 19.84
C ASP A 212 -6.24 9.48 19.27
N LEU A 213 -5.37 9.95 18.39
CA LEU A 213 -4.30 9.13 17.81
C LEU A 213 -3.31 8.66 18.88
N GLU A 214 -2.93 9.54 19.82
CA GLU A 214 -2.06 9.16 20.94
C GLU A 214 -2.74 8.09 21.82
N ALA A 215 -4.00 8.31 22.19
CA ALA A 215 -4.77 7.37 23.00
C ALA A 215 -4.97 6.00 22.30
N ARG A 216 -5.04 5.97 20.97
CA ARG A 216 -5.14 4.75 20.16
C ARG A 216 -3.80 4.09 19.87
N GLY A 217 -2.70 4.62 20.39
CA GLY A 217 -1.37 4.01 20.34
C GLY A 217 -0.53 4.45 19.15
N MET A 218 -0.53 5.74 18.79
CA MET A 218 0.31 6.30 17.72
C MET A 218 1.78 5.91 17.88
N ILE A 219 2.32 5.97 19.12
CA ILE A 219 3.71 5.57 19.40
C ILE A 219 3.96 4.11 19.04
N ARG A 220 3.06 3.20 19.45
CA ARG A 220 3.20 1.76 19.20
C ARG A 220 3.15 1.45 17.71
N HIS A 221 2.16 1.97 16.99
CA HIS A 221 2.00 1.72 15.56
C HIS A 221 3.03 2.46 14.71
N GLY A 222 3.46 3.66 15.13
CA GLY A 222 4.58 4.34 14.50
C GLY A 222 5.87 3.54 14.62
N ALA A 223 6.09 2.87 15.75
CA ALA A 223 7.24 2.00 15.96
C ALA A 223 7.24 0.74 15.07
N GLU A 224 6.08 0.25 14.64
CA GLU A 224 6.00 -0.86 13.67
C GLU A 224 6.68 -0.49 12.34
N LEU A 225 6.46 0.72 11.84
CA LEU A 225 7.11 1.20 10.61
C LEU A 225 8.63 1.39 10.81
N VAL A 226 9.05 1.95 11.95
CA VAL A 226 10.47 2.05 12.31
C VAL A 226 11.13 0.68 12.30
N HIS A 227 10.50 -0.30 12.96
CA HIS A 227 11.02 -1.66 13.05
C HIS A 227 11.11 -2.31 11.67
N ALA A 228 10.08 -2.16 10.83
CA ALA A 228 10.08 -2.73 9.49
C ALA A 228 11.26 -2.22 8.64
N TYR A 229 11.49 -0.92 8.62
CA TYR A 229 12.64 -0.35 7.91
C TYR A 229 13.99 -0.74 8.53
N ALA A 230 14.08 -0.80 9.86
CA ALA A 230 15.33 -1.18 10.54
C ALA A 230 15.69 -2.66 10.34
N ALA A 231 14.69 -3.54 10.29
CA ALA A 231 14.86 -4.97 10.12
C ALA A 231 15.10 -5.38 8.65
N ALA A 232 14.63 -4.58 7.70
CA ALA A 232 14.73 -4.90 6.28
C ALA A 232 16.20 -5.07 5.83
N THR A 233 16.47 -6.18 5.16
CA THR A 233 17.80 -6.59 4.67
C THR A 233 18.04 -6.23 3.21
N VAL A 234 16.98 -5.93 2.47
CA VAL A 234 17.04 -5.52 1.07
C VAL A 234 17.61 -4.10 0.90
N PRO A 235 18.12 -3.75 -0.30
CA PRO A 235 18.54 -2.37 -0.60
C PRO A 235 17.40 -1.38 -0.39
N ARG A 236 17.71 -0.25 0.26
CA ARG A 236 16.76 0.83 0.53
C ARG A 236 17.28 2.13 -0.02
N LEU A 237 16.49 2.74 -0.90
CA LEU A 237 16.76 4.03 -1.51
C LEU A 237 15.75 5.04 -1.00
N CYS A 238 16.22 6.18 -0.50
CA CYS A 238 15.37 7.26 -0.02
C CYS A 238 15.55 8.50 -0.88
N VAL A 239 14.45 8.99 -1.47
CA VAL A 239 14.40 10.21 -2.28
C VAL A 239 13.60 11.26 -1.52
N ILE A 240 14.25 12.31 -1.08
CA ILE A 240 13.57 13.45 -0.45
C ILE A 240 13.09 14.39 -1.55
N LEU A 241 11.77 14.54 -1.67
CA LEU A 241 11.16 15.40 -2.68
C LEU A 241 11.11 16.86 -2.21
N ARG A 242 10.61 17.09 -0.99
CA ARG A 242 10.45 18.45 -0.47
C ARG A 242 10.54 18.51 1.05
N LYS A 243 9.45 18.18 1.78
CA LYS A 243 9.43 18.22 3.26
C LYS A 243 9.97 16.90 3.84
N ALA A 244 10.88 17.04 4.81
CA ALA A 244 11.45 15.91 5.53
C ALA A 244 11.63 16.32 6.98
N TYR A 245 10.50 16.34 7.75
CA TYR A 245 10.51 16.90 9.10
C TYR A 245 10.19 15.86 10.17
N GLY A 246 10.86 16.01 11.30
CA GLY A 246 10.58 15.29 12.54
C GLY A 246 10.77 13.77 12.46
N GLY A 247 10.09 13.07 13.36
CA GLY A 247 10.21 11.63 13.51
C GLY A 247 9.78 10.83 12.28
N ALA A 248 8.78 11.29 11.53
CA ALA A 248 8.30 10.59 10.33
C ALA A 248 9.37 10.53 9.22
N TYR A 249 10.17 11.61 9.05
CA TYR A 249 11.31 11.57 8.13
C TYR A 249 12.37 10.56 8.57
N ILE A 250 12.69 10.54 9.87
CA ILE A 250 13.71 9.61 10.42
C ILE A 250 13.29 8.16 10.16
N VAL A 251 12.00 7.87 10.24
CA VAL A 251 11.45 6.54 10.02
C VAL A 251 11.56 6.12 8.56
N MET A 252 11.20 7.01 7.66
CA MET A 252 11.18 6.73 6.22
C MET A 252 12.54 6.91 5.56
#